data_d36ffb846c77f5d35bc0e3eb8ae51ecc
#
_entry.id   d36ffb846c77f5d35bc0e3eb8ae51ecc
#
_cell.length_a   1.000
_cell.length_b   1.000
_cell.length_c   1.000
_cell.angle_alpha   90.00
_cell.angle_beta   90.00
_cell.angle_gamma   90.00
#
_symmetry.space_group_name_H-M   'P 1'
#
loop_
_entity.id
_entity.type
_entity.pdbx_description
1 polymer ?
#
loop_
_entity_poly.entity_id
_entity_poly.type
_entity_poly.pdbx_seq_one_letter_code
_entity_poly.pdbx_strand_id
1 'polypeptide(L)'
;MYKRQYETSGNNPQYGKYFFSPGIDYHNPVAMLEQRDDEGIRKEFSGSVNASLRIIDGLKISAMGAIIERSERYGHYYGRYYPVNIGNNGTAETYNDHYKNKMLEATIDYSGTFGDHKLQAIAGYSFSEESSESYDQMNYKFDTDIFGFHNIGNGGALKEGLASMGSSKEDNRLIAFFGRVMYNYKEKYLFSASVRYEGSSRFGDNHKWGTFPAVSLGWRISVSYTHLR
;
A
#
# COMPACT_ATOMS: atom_id res chain seq x y z
N MET A 1 -24.01 -17.05 33.62
CA MET A 1 -24.23 -16.63 32.25
C MET A 1 -23.41 -17.45 31.23
N TYR A 2 -22.16 -17.81 31.52
CA TYR A 2 -21.30 -18.61 30.63
C TYR A 2 -21.80 -20.04 30.31
N LYS A 3 -22.47 -20.74 31.20
CA LYS A 3 -22.96 -22.10 30.94
C LYS A 3 -23.95 -22.22 29.78
N ARG A 4 -24.80 -21.22 29.55
CA ARG A 4 -25.80 -21.26 28.46
C ARG A 4 -25.22 -21.13 27.05
N GLN A 5 -23.99 -20.67 26.88
CA GLN A 5 -23.38 -20.51 25.57
C GLN A 5 -22.91 -21.84 24.95
N TYR A 6 -22.69 -22.87 25.81
CA TYR A 6 -22.32 -24.24 25.41
C TYR A 6 -23.47 -25.24 25.53
N GLU A 7 -24.65 -24.84 26.04
CA GLU A 7 -25.80 -25.72 26.04
C GLU A 7 -26.38 -25.78 24.63
N THR A 8 -26.40 -26.98 24.07
CA THR A 8 -27.16 -27.26 22.85
C THR A 8 -28.65 -27.07 23.17
N SER A 9 -29.32 -26.21 22.40
CA SER A 9 -30.80 -26.19 22.43
C SER A 9 -31.28 -27.50 21.83
N GLY A 10 -31.59 -28.46 22.68
CA GLY A 10 -32.03 -29.83 22.40
C GLY A 10 -32.11 -30.19 20.92
N ASN A 11 -31.22 -31.03 20.45
CA ASN A 11 -31.28 -31.75 19.19
C ASN A 11 -31.21 -30.96 17.88
N ASN A 12 -30.60 -29.79 17.82
CA ASN A 12 -30.32 -29.20 16.53
C ASN A 12 -28.83 -29.40 16.15
N PRO A 13 -28.48 -30.47 15.40
CA PRO A 13 -27.10 -30.79 15.03
C PRO A 13 -26.42 -29.70 14.21
N GLN A 14 -27.20 -28.79 13.64
CA GLN A 14 -26.71 -27.65 12.84
C GLN A 14 -25.82 -26.69 13.65
N TYR A 15 -26.04 -26.58 14.96
CA TYR A 15 -25.30 -25.68 15.84
C TYR A 15 -24.23 -26.37 16.69
N GLY A 16 -24.06 -27.69 16.53
CA GLY A 16 -23.10 -28.49 17.30
C GLY A 16 -23.29 -28.34 18.80
N LYS A 17 -22.22 -27.97 19.51
CA LYS A 17 -22.23 -27.75 20.98
C LYS A 17 -22.70 -26.36 21.41
N TYR A 18 -22.96 -25.45 20.48
CA TYR A 18 -23.25 -24.05 20.82
C TYR A 18 -24.75 -23.81 20.99
N PHE A 19 -25.08 -22.96 21.96
CA PHE A 19 -26.45 -22.53 22.19
C PHE A 19 -26.93 -21.60 21.08
N PHE A 20 -28.11 -21.88 20.55
CA PHE A 20 -28.82 -21.00 19.62
C PHE A 20 -30.12 -20.52 20.28
N SER A 21 -30.36 -19.20 20.23
CA SER A 21 -31.61 -18.62 20.76
C SER A 21 -32.54 -18.32 19.59
N PRO A 22 -33.64 -19.11 19.45
CA PRO A 22 -34.62 -18.85 18.40
C PRO A 22 -35.32 -17.51 18.65
N GLY A 23 -35.45 -16.70 17.60
CA GLY A 23 -36.17 -15.43 17.64
C GLY A 23 -35.35 -14.21 18.08
N ILE A 24 -34.04 -14.37 18.29
CA ILE A 24 -33.13 -13.25 18.58
C ILE A 24 -32.05 -13.24 17.50
N ASP A 25 -31.85 -12.09 16.90
CA ASP A 25 -30.88 -11.89 15.79
C ASP A 25 -29.41 -11.80 16.28
N TYR A 26 -29.09 -12.49 17.40
CA TYR A 26 -27.74 -12.51 17.97
C TYR A 26 -27.07 -13.86 17.75
N HIS A 27 -25.95 -13.82 17.07
CA HIS A 27 -25.07 -14.96 16.94
C HIS A 27 -24.37 -15.26 18.27
N ASN A 28 -24.16 -16.56 18.55
CA ASN A 28 -23.43 -16.99 19.74
C ASN A 28 -21.96 -16.50 19.67
N PRO A 29 -21.52 -15.58 20.56
CA PRO A 29 -20.17 -14.99 20.48
C PRO A 29 -19.07 -16.02 20.76
N VAL A 30 -19.33 -17.08 21.52
CA VAL A 30 -18.33 -18.14 21.74
C VAL A 30 -18.15 -18.96 20.47
N ALA A 31 -19.24 -19.30 19.77
CA ALA A 31 -19.14 -19.95 18.47
C ALA A 31 -18.38 -19.09 17.44
N MET A 32 -18.61 -17.80 17.44
CA MET A 32 -17.89 -16.87 16.54
C MET A 32 -16.39 -16.84 16.81
N LEU A 33 -15.97 -16.97 18.05
CA LEU A 33 -14.55 -16.96 18.41
C LEU A 33 -13.89 -18.34 18.20
N GLU A 34 -14.55 -19.43 18.64
CA GLU A 34 -13.97 -20.77 18.57
C GLU A 34 -14.01 -21.39 17.17
N GLN A 35 -14.92 -20.92 16.32
CA GLN A 35 -15.11 -21.42 14.95
C GLN A 35 -14.48 -20.52 13.90
N ARG A 36 -13.57 -19.65 14.30
CA ARG A 36 -12.82 -18.77 13.42
C ARG A 36 -11.33 -18.96 13.63
N ASP A 37 -10.62 -19.18 12.54
CA ASP A 37 -9.16 -19.26 12.49
C ASP A 37 -8.67 -18.26 11.45
N ASP A 38 -7.89 -17.27 11.88
CA ASP A 38 -7.34 -16.22 11.04
C ASP A 38 -5.84 -16.17 11.23
N GLU A 39 -5.11 -16.26 10.14
CA GLU A 39 -3.67 -16.04 10.12
C GLU A 39 -3.27 -15.01 9.07
N GLY A 40 -2.48 -14.03 9.46
CA GLY A 40 -1.88 -13.05 8.55
C GLY A 40 -0.38 -13.01 8.71
N ILE A 41 0.35 -13.19 7.61
CA ILE A 41 1.82 -13.06 7.57
C ILE A 41 2.17 -11.99 6.56
N ARG A 42 2.82 -10.92 7.04
CA ARG A 42 3.38 -9.87 6.21
C ARG A 42 4.90 -9.86 6.33
N LYS A 43 5.57 -9.91 5.20
CA LYS A 43 7.02 -9.74 5.10
C LYS A 43 7.31 -8.55 4.22
N GLU A 44 8.17 -7.66 4.69
CA GLU A 44 8.59 -6.49 3.94
C GLU A 44 10.10 -6.35 3.98
N PHE A 45 10.68 -6.15 2.81
CA PHE A 45 12.06 -5.74 2.64
C PHE A 45 12.08 -4.35 2.01
N SER A 46 12.84 -3.46 2.60
CA SER A 46 13.11 -2.14 2.03
C SER A 46 14.61 -1.84 2.10
N GLY A 47 15.14 -1.35 1.01
CA GLY A 47 16.56 -0.99 0.92
C GLY A 47 16.75 0.22 0.03
N SER A 48 17.70 1.09 0.40
CA SER A 48 18.10 2.23 -0.43
C SER A 48 19.59 2.45 -0.38
N VAL A 49 20.12 2.93 -1.49
CA VAL A 49 21.52 3.36 -1.63
C VAL A 49 21.52 4.79 -2.15
N ASN A 50 22.26 5.66 -1.49
CA ASN A 50 22.44 7.05 -1.88
C ASN A 50 23.93 7.30 -2.11
N ALA A 51 24.25 7.93 -3.22
CA ALA A 51 25.60 8.40 -3.53
C ALA A 51 25.55 9.88 -3.91
N SER A 52 26.51 10.65 -3.46
CA SER A 52 26.65 12.04 -3.86
C SER A 52 28.12 12.41 -4.04
N LEU A 53 28.39 13.21 -5.05
CA LEU A 53 29.72 13.69 -5.37
C LEU A 53 29.68 15.21 -5.55
N ARG A 54 30.50 15.92 -4.82
CA ARG A 54 30.76 17.34 -5.05
C ARG A 54 31.83 17.45 -6.12
N ILE A 55 31.48 18.04 -7.26
CA ILE A 55 32.39 18.19 -8.41
C ILE A 55 33.30 19.42 -8.23
N ILE A 56 32.66 20.53 -7.87
CA ILE A 56 33.31 21.82 -7.54
C ILE A 56 32.49 22.48 -6.44
N ASP A 57 32.98 23.56 -5.87
CA ASP A 57 32.21 24.35 -4.91
C ASP A 57 30.89 24.80 -5.54
N GLY A 58 29.80 24.53 -4.85
CA GLY A 58 28.44 24.83 -5.30
C GLY A 58 27.81 23.80 -6.24
N LEU A 59 28.56 22.86 -6.83
CA LEU A 59 28.02 21.85 -7.75
C LEU A 59 28.11 20.43 -7.18
N LYS A 60 26.96 19.80 -7.01
CA LYS A 60 26.82 18.43 -6.48
C LYS A 60 25.99 17.57 -7.43
N ILE A 61 26.42 16.34 -7.65
CA ILE A 61 25.63 15.30 -8.31
C ILE A 61 25.24 14.28 -7.27
N SER A 62 23.99 13.84 -7.31
CA SER A 62 23.48 12.80 -6.39
C SER A 62 22.70 11.76 -7.18
N ALA A 63 22.77 10.52 -6.71
CA ALA A 63 21.95 9.42 -7.20
C ALA A 63 21.42 8.60 -6.03
N MET A 64 20.16 8.19 -6.13
CA MET A 64 19.48 7.35 -5.17
C MET A 64 18.84 6.17 -5.91
N GLY A 65 19.06 4.96 -5.41
CA GLY A 65 18.32 3.78 -5.80
C GLY A 65 17.59 3.19 -4.59
N ALA A 66 16.34 2.79 -4.75
CA ALA A 66 15.58 2.15 -3.66
C ALA A 66 14.72 1.01 -4.21
N ILE A 67 14.49 0.02 -3.35
CA ILE A 67 13.60 -1.10 -3.59
C ILE A 67 12.75 -1.34 -2.33
N ILE A 68 11.47 -1.58 -2.56
CA ILE A 68 10.53 -2.06 -1.54
C ILE A 68 9.89 -3.31 -2.11
N GLU A 69 9.91 -4.39 -1.34
CA GLU A 69 9.25 -5.64 -1.70
C GLU A 69 8.45 -6.12 -0.48
N ARG A 70 7.15 -6.36 -0.71
CA ARG A 70 6.21 -6.78 0.31
C ARG A 70 5.48 -8.02 -0.17
N SER A 71 5.38 -9.01 0.70
CA SER A 71 4.56 -10.20 0.49
C SER A 71 3.63 -10.35 1.68
N GLU A 72 2.35 -10.46 1.40
CA GLU A 72 1.31 -10.67 2.39
C GLU A 72 0.54 -11.95 2.08
N ARG A 73 0.31 -12.75 3.10
CA ARG A 73 -0.52 -13.93 3.01
C ARG A 73 -1.52 -13.92 4.15
N TYR A 74 -2.77 -14.01 3.82
CA TYR A 74 -3.87 -14.14 4.77
C TYR A 74 -4.61 -15.45 4.52
N GLY A 75 -4.98 -16.12 5.61
CA GLY A 75 -5.85 -17.28 5.59
C GLY A 75 -6.96 -17.08 6.61
N HIS A 76 -8.17 -17.39 6.21
CA HIS A 76 -9.35 -17.35 7.04
C HIS A 76 -10.07 -18.68 6.94
N TYR A 77 -10.48 -19.22 8.10
CA TYR A 77 -11.32 -20.39 8.15
C TYR A 77 -12.49 -20.15 9.11
N TYR A 78 -13.68 -20.34 8.61
CA TYR A 78 -14.91 -20.35 9.39
C TYR A 78 -15.37 -21.79 9.51
N GLY A 79 -15.35 -22.32 10.73
CA GLY A 79 -15.70 -23.69 11.01
C GLY A 79 -17.17 -24.00 10.67
N ARG A 80 -17.49 -25.29 10.63
CA ARG A 80 -18.82 -25.80 10.23
C ARG A 80 -19.96 -25.31 11.11
N TYR A 81 -19.64 -24.87 12.31
CA TYR A 81 -20.61 -24.33 13.29
C TYR A 81 -20.48 -22.80 13.43
N TYR A 82 -19.79 -22.14 12.54
CA TYR A 82 -19.70 -20.68 12.54
C TYR A 82 -21.08 -20.08 12.22
N PRO A 83 -21.68 -19.28 13.13
CA PRO A 83 -23.11 -18.92 13.06
C PRO A 83 -23.52 -18.21 11.78
N VAL A 84 -22.63 -17.35 11.21
CA VAL A 84 -22.94 -16.58 10.00
C VAL A 84 -22.95 -17.45 8.75
N ASN A 85 -22.10 -18.49 8.70
CA ASN A 85 -21.87 -19.33 7.52
C ASN A 85 -22.26 -20.79 7.73
N ILE A 86 -23.15 -21.06 8.67
CA ILE A 86 -23.47 -22.42 9.11
C ILE A 86 -23.99 -23.32 7.97
N GLY A 87 -24.68 -22.74 6.99
CA GLY A 87 -25.16 -23.45 5.81
C GLY A 87 -24.07 -23.87 4.84
N ASN A 88 -22.88 -23.27 4.92
CA ASN A 88 -21.75 -23.58 4.06
C ASN A 88 -20.94 -24.80 4.50
N ASN A 89 -21.19 -25.31 5.70
CA ASN A 89 -20.45 -26.44 6.28
C ASN A 89 -18.93 -26.24 6.27
N GLY A 90 -18.48 -25.09 6.82
CA GLY A 90 -17.10 -24.64 6.80
C GLY A 90 -16.78 -23.82 5.55
N THR A 91 -16.01 -22.75 5.71
CA THR A 91 -15.54 -21.88 4.61
C THR A 91 -14.07 -21.56 4.84
N ALA A 92 -13.25 -21.77 3.82
CA ALA A 92 -11.84 -21.41 3.80
C ALA A 92 -11.60 -20.32 2.73
N GLU A 93 -10.83 -19.32 3.09
CA GLU A 93 -10.40 -18.25 2.21
C GLU A 93 -8.89 -18.05 2.37
N THR A 94 -8.20 -17.87 1.25
CA THR A 94 -6.79 -17.48 1.24
C THR A 94 -6.58 -16.33 0.28
N TYR A 95 -5.74 -15.40 0.71
CA TYR A 95 -5.35 -14.23 -0.05
C TYR A 95 -3.84 -14.08 0.00
N ASN A 96 -3.23 -13.89 -1.17
CA ASN A 96 -1.79 -13.63 -1.30
C ASN A 96 -1.62 -12.36 -2.12
N ASP A 97 -0.82 -11.43 -1.61
CA ASP A 97 -0.47 -10.19 -2.27
C ASP A 97 1.04 -10.05 -2.33
N HIS A 98 1.54 -9.64 -3.49
CA HIS A 98 2.95 -9.36 -3.72
C HIS A 98 3.09 -7.98 -4.34
N TYR A 99 3.72 -7.07 -3.61
CA TYR A 99 3.98 -5.70 -4.02
C TYR A 99 5.48 -5.47 -4.17
N LYS A 100 5.88 -4.85 -5.26
CA LYS A 100 7.26 -4.46 -5.52
C LYS A 100 7.32 -3.06 -6.09
N ASN A 101 8.19 -2.22 -5.52
CA ASN A 101 8.47 -0.88 -6.03
C ASN A 101 9.99 -0.70 -6.15
N LYS A 102 10.43 -0.25 -7.31
CA LYS A 102 11.81 0.13 -7.59
C LYS A 102 11.85 1.61 -7.95
N MET A 103 12.77 2.34 -7.37
CA MET A 103 12.95 3.76 -7.61
C MET A 103 14.41 4.06 -7.96
N LEU A 104 14.59 4.96 -8.91
CA LEU A 104 15.88 5.56 -9.24
C LEU A 104 15.69 7.06 -9.39
N GLU A 105 16.54 7.84 -8.73
CA GLU A 105 16.58 9.28 -8.89
C GLU A 105 18.01 9.74 -9.07
N ALA A 106 18.24 10.65 -10.01
CA ALA A 106 19.52 11.31 -10.20
C ALA A 106 19.31 12.81 -10.29
N THR A 107 20.12 13.58 -9.57
CA THR A 107 20.04 15.04 -9.54
C THR A 107 21.40 15.69 -9.73
N ILE A 108 21.37 16.89 -10.33
CA ILE A 108 22.48 17.83 -10.37
C ILE A 108 21.99 19.09 -9.65
N ASP A 109 22.66 19.45 -8.57
CA ASP A 109 22.35 20.59 -7.74
C ASP A 109 23.46 21.63 -7.86
N TYR A 110 23.09 22.87 -8.12
CA TYR A 110 24.00 24.01 -8.12
C TYR A 110 23.54 25.06 -7.11
N SER A 111 24.50 25.62 -6.36
CA SER A 111 24.27 26.72 -5.42
C SER A 111 25.44 27.67 -5.49
N GLY A 112 25.17 28.93 -5.84
CA GLY A 112 26.21 29.99 -5.96
C GLY A 112 25.74 31.31 -5.36
N THR A 113 26.69 32.05 -4.79
CA THR A 113 26.48 33.40 -4.27
C THR A 113 27.46 34.35 -4.95
N PHE A 114 26.94 35.40 -5.58
CA PHE A 114 27.67 36.37 -6.35
C PHE A 114 27.31 37.79 -5.86
N GLY A 115 28.01 38.27 -4.85
CA GLY A 115 27.64 39.51 -4.18
C GLY A 115 26.23 39.40 -3.55
N ASP A 116 25.32 40.28 -3.98
CA ASP A 116 23.93 40.30 -3.51
C ASP A 116 23.02 39.24 -4.14
N HIS A 117 23.53 38.44 -5.07
CA HIS A 117 22.79 37.47 -5.86
C HIS A 117 23.03 36.06 -5.33
N LYS A 118 21.96 35.33 -4.98
CA LYS A 118 22.02 33.93 -4.61
C LYS A 118 21.22 33.13 -5.64
N LEU A 119 21.86 32.15 -6.27
CA LEU A 119 21.27 31.27 -7.27
C LEU A 119 21.33 29.84 -6.76
N GLN A 120 20.19 29.14 -6.82
CA GLN A 120 20.12 27.69 -6.62
C GLN A 120 19.39 27.10 -7.82
N ALA A 121 19.92 26.02 -8.36
CA ALA A 121 19.32 25.29 -9.46
C ALA A 121 19.43 23.79 -9.20
N ILE A 122 18.40 23.06 -9.55
CA ILE A 122 18.38 21.60 -9.54
C ILE A 122 17.81 21.13 -10.88
N ALA A 123 18.42 20.12 -11.45
CA ALA A 123 17.86 19.34 -12.55
C ALA A 123 17.95 17.86 -12.19
N GLY A 124 16.96 17.08 -12.57
CA GLY A 124 16.94 15.68 -12.21
C GLY A 124 16.11 14.82 -13.14
N TYR A 125 16.34 13.53 -12.96
CA TYR A 125 15.63 12.43 -13.56
C TYR A 125 15.10 11.52 -12.46
N SER A 126 13.87 11.06 -12.59
CA SER A 126 13.32 10.03 -11.70
C SER A 126 12.63 8.93 -12.49
N PHE A 127 12.80 7.72 -12.04
CA PHE A 127 12.15 6.51 -12.53
C PHE A 127 11.53 5.76 -11.35
N SER A 128 10.30 5.29 -11.53
CA SER A 128 9.64 4.39 -10.59
C SER A 128 8.92 3.29 -11.36
N GLU A 129 9.08 2.06 -10.90
CA GLU A 129 8.36 0.89 -11.40
C GLU A 129 7.67 0.20 -10.21
N GLU A 130 6.36 0.11 -10.29
CA GLU A 130 5.50 -0.51 -9.29
C GLU A 130 4.81 -1.72 -9.90
N SER A 131 4.83 -2.84 -9.21
CA SER A 131 4.15 -4.08 -9.57
C SER A 131 3.35 -4.57 -8.38
N SER A 132 2.10 -4.88 -8.59
CA SER A 132 1.21 -5.52 -7.61
C SER A 132 0.58 -6.74 -8.24
N GLU A 133 0.66 -7.87 -7.54
CA GLU A 133 0.10 -9.13 -7.99
C GLU A 133 -0.65 -9.79 -6.84
N SER A 134 -1.91 -10.15 -7.06
CA SER A 134 -2.75 -10.76 -6.04
C SER A 134 -3.40 -12.04 -6.52
N TYR A 135 -3.61 -12.96 -5.58
CA TYR A 135 -4.31 -14.23 -5.78
C TYR A 135 -5.25 -14.44 -4.61
N ASP A 136 -6.50 -14.74 -4.90
CA ASP A 136 -7.51 -15.08 -3.92
C ASP A 136 -8.18 -16.42 -4.27
N GLN A 137 -8.55 -17.15 -3.22
CA GLN A 137 -9.23 -18.42 -3.34
C GLN A 137 -10.24 -18.56 -2.19
N MET A 138 -11.41 -19.10 -2.49
CA MET A 138 -12.42 -19.44 -1.51
C MET A 138 -13.06 -20.78 -1.85
N ASN A 139 -13.21 -21.63 -0.85
CA ASN A 139 -13.89 -22.90 -0.97
C ASN A 139 -14.71 -23.19 0.30
N TYR A 140 -15.69 -24.06 0.22
CA TYR A 140 -16.56 -24.43 1.33
C TYR A 140 -17.06 -25.87 1.20
N LYS A 141 -17.92 -26.35 2.13
CA LYS A 141 -18.35 -27.75 2.28
C LYS A 141 -17.21 -28.68 2.68
N PHE A 142 -16.63 -28.39 3.85
CA PHE A 142 -15.58 -29.23 4.43
C PHE A 142 -16.16 -30.34 5.31
N ASP A 143 -15.64 -31.56 5.19
CA ASP A 143 -16.03 -32.69 6.04
C ASP A 143 -15.42 -32.59 7.44
N THR A 144 -14.36 -31.81 7.63
CA THR A 144 -13.64 -31.63 8.89
C THR A 144 -13.05 -30.23 9.00
N ASP A 145 -12.99 -29.68 10.22
CA ASP A 145 -12.39 -28.40 10.56
C ASP A 145 -10.88 -28.48 10.83
N ILE A 146 -10.29 -29.70 10.86
CA ILE A 146 -8.92 -29.95 11.35
C ILE A 146 -7.86 -29.20 10.55
N PHE A 147 -8.05 -29.02 9.25
CA PHE A 147 -7.04 -28.43 8.37
C PHE A 147 -7.21 -26.91 8.22
N GLY A 148 -8.33 -26.34 8.67
CA GLY A 148 -8.63 -24.93 8.48
C GLY A 148 -8.48 -24.52 7.01
N PHE A 149 -7.85 -23.37 6.76
CA PHE A 149 -7.57 -22.88 5.41
C PHE A 149 -6.32 -23.52 4.76
N HIS A 150 -5.55 -24.36 5.47
CA HIS A 150 -4.32 -24.97 4.95
C HIS A 150 -4.56 -26.05 3.91
N ASN A 151 -5.79 -26.53 3.75
CA ASN A 151 -6.16 -27.52 2.73
C ASN A 151 -7.44 -27.09 2.01
N ILE A 152 -7.41 -25.92 1.39
CA ILE A 152 -8.57 -25.29 0.73
C ILE A 152 -9.16 -26.17 -0.39
N GLY A 153 -8.32 -26.95 -1.08
CA GLY A 153 -8.75 -27.85 -2.16
C GLY A 153 -9.65 -28.99 -1.70
N ASN A 154 -9.75 -29.28 -0.40
CA ASN A 154 -10.56 -30.38 0.14
C ASN A 154 -12.04 -30.03 0.32
N GLY A 155 -12.42 -28.76 0.17
CA GLY A 155 -13.82 -28.35 0.20
C GLY A 155 -14.64 -28.91 -0.96
N GLY A 156 -15.81 -29.46 -0.65
CA GLY A 156 -16.67 -30.13 -1.63
C GLY A 156 -17.19 -29.21 -2.74
N ALA A 157 -17.34 -27.91 -2.45
CA ALA A 157 -17.82 -26.91 -3.39
C ALA A 157 -16.96 -26.79 -4.67
N LEU A 158 -15.65 -27.09 -4.56
CA LEU A 158 -14.76 -27.13 -5.73
C LEU A 158 -15.21 -28.15 -6.78
N LYS A 159 -15.60 -29.35 -6.34
CA LYS A 159 -16.08 -30.41 -7.24
C LYS A 159 -17.41 -30.06 -7.91
N GLU A 160 -18.18 -29.18 -7.30
CA GLU A 160 -19.47 -28.70 -7.81
C GLU A 160 -19.32 -27.44 -8.69
N GLY A 161 -18.10 -26.92 -8.88
CA GLY A 161 -17.84 -25.69 -9.61
C GLY A 161 -18.31 -24.43 -8.87
N LEU A 162 -18.43 -24.48 -7.55
CA LEU A 162 -18.91 -23.38 -6.69
C LEU A 162 -17.80 -22.68 -5.92
N ALA A 163 -16.56 -23.20 -5.93
CA ALA A 163 -15.40 -22.51 -5.39
C ALA A 163 -15.05 -21.28 -6.22
N SER A 164 -14.46 -20.27 -5.58
CA SER A 164 -14.02 -19.05 -6.25
C SER A 164 -12.50 -18.98 -6.26
N MET A 165 -11.93 -18.52 -7.39
CA MET A 165 -10.52 -18.21 -7.54
C MET A 165 -10.38 -16.93 -8.36
N GLY A 166 -9.51 -16.03 -7.90
CA GLY A 166 -9.22 -14.78 -8.58
C GLY A 166 -7.71 -14.54 -8.65
N SER A 167 -7.30 -13.75 -9.62
CA SER A 167 -5.96 -13.20 -9.69
C SER A 167 -5.97 -11.86 -10.41
N SER A 168 -5.10 -10.97 -10.00
CA SER A 168 -4.87 -9.72 -10.73
C SER A 168 -3.40 -9.36 -10.72
N LYS A 169 -2.97 -8.66 -11.77
CA LYS A 169 -1.63 -8.10 -11.87
C LYS A 169 -1.69 -6.71 -12.47
N GLU A 170 -1.03 -5.78 -11.82
CA GLU A 170 -0.89 -4.40 -12.28
C GLU A 170 0.58 -4.00 -12.25
N ASP A 171 1.07 -3.49 -13.39
CA ASP A 171 2.41 -2.95 -13.53
C ASP A 171 2.32 -1.48 -13.95
N ASN A 172 2.97 -0.59 -13.20
CA ASN A 172 3.01 0.83 -13.48
C ASN A 172 4.44 1.33 -13.57
N ARG A 173 4.69 2.22 -14.53
CA ARG A 173 5.97 2.91 -14.68
C ARG A 173 5.75 4.41 -14.76
N LEU A 174 6.60 5.13 -14.06
CA LEU A 174 6.65 6.58 -14.06
C LEU A 174 8.07 7.03 -14.36
N ILE A 175 8.20 7.93 -15.31
CA ILE A 175 9.48 8.56 -15.68
C ILE A 175 9.28 10.06 -15.62
N ALA A 176 10.19 10.79 -14.99
CA ALA A 176 10.11 12.24 -14.99
C ALA A 176 11.49 12.89 -15.16
N PHE A 177 11.49 13.98 -15.88
CA PHE A 177 12.56 14.98 -15.93
C PHE A 177 12.05 16.22 -15.22
N PHE A 178 12.87 16.79 -14.34
CA PHE A 178 12.46 17.98 -13.61
C PHE A 178 13.60 18.97 -13.47
N GLY A 179 13.24 20.23 -13.35
CA GLY A 179 14.17 21.29 -13.06
C GLY A 179 13.51 22.39 -12.25
N ARG A 180 14.31 23.04 -11.40
CA ARG A 180 13.91 24.20 -10.61
C ARG A 180 15.06 25.18 -10.54
N VAL A 181 14.76 26.44 -10.65
CA VAL A 181 15.68 27.55 -10.40
C VAL A 181 15.07 28.43 -9.31
N MET A 182 15.89 28.77 -8.32
CA MET A 182 15.54 29.72 -7.27
C MET A 182 16.58 30.83 -7.28
N TYR A 183 16.11 32.05 -7.33
CA TYR A 183 16.95 33.24 -7.36
C TYR A 183 16.53 34.20 -6.27
N ASN A 184 17.51 34.73 -5.56
CA ASN A 184 17.32 35.69 -4.48
C ASN A 184 18.26 36.85 -4.69
N TYR A 185 17.69 38.07 -4.76
CA TYR A 185 18.43 39.30 -4.86
C TYR A 185 18.28 40.11 -3.58
N LYS A 186 19.42 40.42 -2.94
CA LYS A 186 19.53 41.21 -1.70
C LYS A 186 18.66 40.64 -0.56
N GLU A 187 18.39 39.35 -0.56
CA GLU A 187 17.44 38.72 0.37
C GLU A 187 16.02 39.35 0.41
N LYS A 188 15.75 40.20 -0.56
CA LYS A 188 14.53 40.99 -0.65
C LYS A 188 13.61 40.52 -1.77
N TYR A 189 14.14 40.19 -2.92
CA TYR A 189 13.37 39.74 -4.07
C TYR A 189 13.66 38.28 -4.34
N LEU A 190 12.61 37.48 -4.31
CA LEU A 190 12.67 36.05 -4.44
C LEU A 190 11.93 35.63 -5.71
N PHE A 191 12.56 34.82 -6.51
CA PHE A 191 11.96 34.20 -7.69
C PHE A 191 12.19 32.71 -7.66
N SER A 192 11.18 31.92 -8.02
CA SER A 192 11.33 30.48 -8.25
C SER A 192 10.53 30.07 -9.48
N ALA A 193 11.17 29.28 -10.33
CA ALA A 193 10.51 28.63 -11.47
C ALA A 193 10.87 27.15 -11.45
N SER A 194 9.90 26.30 -11.75
CA SER A 194 10.12 24.87 -11.88
C SER A 194 9.29 24.30 -13.02
N VAL A 195 9.80 23.24 -13.60
CA VAL A 195 9.08 22.44 -14.60
C VAL A 195 9.31 20.97 -14.30
N ARG A 196 8.27 20.17 -14.44
CA ARG A 196 8.32 18.71 -14.42
C ARG A 196 7.68 18.21 -15.71
N TYR A 197 8.41 17.37 -16.44
CA TYR A 197 7.94 16.66 -17.61
C TYR A 197 7.89 15.18 -17.25
N GLU A 198 6.67 14.62 -17.18
CA GLU A 198 6.43 13.31 -16.60
C GLU A 198 5.61 12.44 -17.53
N GLY A 199 6.02 11.18 -17.67
CA GLY A 199 5.31 10.15 -18.39
C GLY A 199 4.92 9.00 -17.49
N SER A 200 3.66 8.56 -17.61
CA SER A 200 3.11 7.44 -16.85
C SER A 200 2.50 6.38 -17.77
N SER A 201 2.77 5.11 -17.48
CA SER A 201 2.17 3.99 -18.18
C SER A 201 0.67 3.81 -17.90
N ARG A 202 0.13 4.48 -16.88
CA ARG A 202 -1.30 4.45 -16.54
C ARG A 202 -2.20 5.15 -17.56
N PHE A 203 -1.60 6.03 -18.36
CA PHE A 203 -2.35 6.74 -19.41
C PHE A 203 -2.25 6.04 -20.76
N GLY A 204 -3.32 6.15 -21.53
CA GLY A 204 -3.41 5.56 -22.87
C GLY A 204 -2.37 6.12 -23.86
N ASP A 205 -2.23 5.46 -25.00
CA ASP A 205 -1.31 5.86 -26.04
C ASP A 205 -1.57 7.31 -26.48
N ASN A 206 -0.51 8.06 -26.74
CA ASN A 206 -0.47 9.49 -27.06
C ASN A 206 -0.81 10.49 -25.92
N HIS A 207 -1.13 10.02 -24.72
CA HIS A 207 -1.43 10.88 -23.56
C HIS A 207 -0.56 10.55 -22.33
N LYS A 208 0.52 9.79 -22.53
CA LYS A 208 1.39 9.32 -21.44
C LYS A 208 2.20 10.44 -20.79
N TRP A 209 2.44 11.54 -21.47
CA TRP A 209 3.34 12.60 -21.05
C TRP A 209 2.59 13.89 -20.71
N GLY A 210 2.97 14.52 -19.60
CA GLY A 210 2.46 15.80 -19.15
C GLY A 210 3.59 16.75 -18.74
N THR A 211 3.37 18.06 -18.92
CA THR A 211 4.28 19.11 -18.49
C THR A 211 3.61 19.94 -17.41
N PHE A 212 4.30 20.11 -16.29
CA PHE A 212 3.80 20.77 -15.08
C PHE A 212 4.73 21.94 -14.71
N PRO A 213 4.50 23.14 -15.24
CA PRO A 213 5.26 24.32 -14.88
C PRO A 213 4.71 24.97 -13.63
N ALA A 214 5.58 25.58 -12.83
CA ALA A 214 5.20 26.44 -11.70
C ALA A 214 6.16 27.61 -11.58
N VAL A 215 5.61 28.79 -11.24
CA VAL A 215 6.39 30.01 -11.03
C VAL A 215 5.92 30.69 -9.74
N SER A 216 6.84 31.19 -8.96
CA SER A 216 6.53 32.00 -7.78
C SER A 216 7.44 33.22 -7.67
N LEU A 217 6.87 34.30 -7.16
CA LEU A 217 7.53 35.57 -6.87
C LEU A 217 7.32 35.92 -5.40
N GLY A 218 8.36 36.41 -4.75
CA GLY A 218 8.30 36.86 -3.39
C GLY A 218 9.01 38.20 -3.21
N TRP A 219 8.43 39.08 -2.44
CA TRP A 219 9.04 40.31 -2.01
C TRP A 219 9.02 40.40 -0.48
N ARG A 220 10.21 40.44 0.12
CA ARG A 220 10.35 40.67 1.56
C ARG A 220 10.34 42.17 1.80
N ILE A 221 9.21 42.70 2.25
CA ILE A 221 9.09 44.10 2.67
C ILE A 221 9.92 44.20 3.96
N SER A 222 10.95 45.07 3.95
CA SER A 222 11.86 45.26 5.08
C SER A 222 11.08 45.56 6.36
N VAL A 223 11.13 44.67 7.32
CA VAL A 223 10.72 44.98 8.70
C VAL A 223 11.95 45.58 9.34
N SER A 224 12.02 46.91 9.37
CA SER A 224 12.96 47.61 10.26
C SER A 224 12.52 47.32 11.68
N TYR A 225 13.17 46.39 12.34
CA TYR A 225 13.09 46.32 13.79
C TYR A 225 13.78 47.55 14.37
N THR A 226 13.02 48.62 14.55
CA THR A 226 13.43 49.65 15.43
C THR A 226 13.48 49.03 16.83
N HIS A 227 14.68 48.94 17.38
CA HIS A 227 14.90 48.67 18.79
C HIS A 227 14.09 49.70 19.58
N LEU A 228 12.96 49.32 20.11
CA LEU A 228 12.36 50.01 21.25
C LEU A 228 13.23 49.66 22.47
N ARG A 229 13.98 50.62 22.90
CA ARG A 229 14.66 50.67 24.19
C ARG A 229 13.66 50.96 25.27
#